data_cd90f8dec36aa0394223c79991442ec8
#
_entry.id   cd90f8dec36aa0394223c79991442ec8
#
_cell.length_a   1.000
_cell.length_b   1.000
_cell.length_c   1.000
_cell.angle_alpha   90.00
_cell.angle_beta   90.00
_cell.angle_gamma   90.00
#
_symmetry.space_group_name_H-M   'P 1'
#
loop_
_entity.id
_entity.type
_entity.pdbx_description
1 polymer ?
#
loop_
_entity_poly.entity_id
_entity_poly.type
_entity_poly.pdbx_seq_one_letter_code
_entity_poly.pdbx_strand_id
1 'polypeptide(L)'
;MTLTLNHYLLVSGLLFTIGLAGVLLRRNIIIIFMCLELMLNAANLSLVAFSRFNVGTDGLPNFNAQVLTFFIITVAAAEVAVGLAIIVALYRSRQTTHVEDITSLKF
;
A
#
# COMPACT_ATOMS: atom_id res chain seq x y z
N MET A 1 1.97 26.29 -13.40
CA MET A 1 2.85 25.42 -12.56
C MET A 1 3.02 24.08 -13.25
N THR A 2 4.23 23.73 -13.58
CA THR A 2 4.51 22.43 -14.19
C THR A 2 4.86 21.42 -13.10
N LEU A 3 4.19 20.27 -13.14
CA LEU A 3 4.50 19.17 -12.23
C LEU A 3 5.72 18.43 -12.74
N THR A 4 6.67 18.20 -11.85
CA THR A 4 7.88 17.46 -12.15
C THR A 4 7.90 16.14 -11.41
N LEU A 5 8.84 15.26 -11.75
CA LEU A 5 9.02 14.00 -11.03
C LEU A 5 9.17 14.21 -9.52
N ASN A 6 9.89 15.27 -9.14
CA ASN A 6 10.11 15.56 -7.73
C ASN A 6 8.81 15.83 -6.96
N HIS A 7 7.83 16.46 -7.58
CA HIS A 7 6.53 16.69 -6.94
C HIS A 7 5.83 15.37 -6.65
N TYR A 8 5.83 14.45 -7.60
CA TYR A 8 5.21 13.14 -7.42
C TYR A 8 5.93 12.31 -6.36
N LEU A 9 7.26 12.36 -6.35
CA LEU A 9 8.04 11.64 -5.36
C LEU A 9 7.84 12.21 -3.96
N LEU A 10 7.68 13.53 -3.83
CA LEU A 10 7.40 14.16 -2.55
C LEU A 10 6.06 13.66 -1.98
N VAL A 11 5.01 13.66 -2.81
CA VAL A 11 3.70 13.17 -2.39
C VAL A 11 3.77 11.70 -2.03
N SER A 12 4.46 10.89 -2.82
CA SER A 12 4.65 9.48 -2.55
C SER A 12 5.35 9.25 -1.23
N GLY A 13 6.41 10.02 -0.95
CA GLY A 13 7.14 9.94 0.32
C GLY A 13 6.28 10.30 1.50
N LEU A 14 5.44 11.33 1.38
CA LEU A 14 4.51 11.72 2.44
C LEU A 14 3.48 10.62 2.71
N LEU A 15 2.91 10.04 1.66
CA LEU A 15 1.94 8.96 1.81
C LEU A 15 2.57 7.74 2.48
N PHE A 16 3.77 7.38 2.07
CA PHE A 16 4.49 6.25 2.66
C PHE A 16 4.78 6.49 4.14
N THR A 17 5.22 7.70 4.47
CA THR A 17 5.53 8.07 5.86
C THR A 17 4.29 8.01 6.73
N ILE A 18 3.16 8.51 6.24
CA ILE A 18 1.89 8.48 6.97
C ILE A 18 1.47 7.02 7.20
N GLY A 19 1.57 6.17 6.17
CA GLY A 19 1.25 4.76 6.29
C GLY A 19 2.14 4.05 7.29
N LEU A 20 3.45 4.30 7.22
CA LEU A 20 4.41 3.70 8.14
C LEU A 20 4.13 4.13 9.59
N ALA A 21 3.86 5.41 9.81
CA ALA A 21 3.52 5.90 11.14
C ALA A 21 2.27 5.20 11.68
N GLY A 22 1.25 5.01 10.83
CA GLY A 22 0.05 4.32 11.23
C GLY A 22 0.30 2.87 11.63
N VAL A 23 1.14 2.16 10.88
CA VAL A 23 1.51 0.77 11.20
C VAL A 23 2.21 0.68 12.54
N LEU A 24 3.12 1.62 12.82
CA LEU A 24 3.91 1.59 14.05
C LEU A 24 3.14 2.04 15.28
N LEU A 25 2.15 2.95 15.09
CA LEU A 25 1.47 3.57 16.23
C LEU A 25 0.13 2.93 16.58
N ARG A 26 -0.48 2.21 15.65
CA ARG A 26 -1.81 1.64 15.84
C ARG A 26 -1.73 0.15 16.11
N ARG A 27 -2.67 -0.34 16.93
CA ARG A 27 -2.76 -1.75 17.29
C ARG A 27 -3.98 -2.45 16.69
N ASN A 28 -4.89 -1.67 16.11
CA ASN A 28 -6.07 -2.22 15.44
C ASN A 28 -5.64 -2.79 14.09
N ILE A 29 -5.88 -4.07 13.88
CA ILE A 29 -5.42 -4.77 12.69
C ILE A 29 -6.04 -4.23 11.41
N ILE A 30 -7.28 -3.73 11.48
CA ILE A 30 -7.93 -3.12 10.32
C ILE A 30 -7.19 -1.86 9.90
N ILE A 31 -6.82 -1.02 10.88
CA ILE A 31 -6.05 0.20 10.61
C ILE A 31 -4.68 -0.15 10.07
N ILE A 32 -4.04 -1.20 10.58
CA ILE A 32 -2.73 -1.65 10.08
C ILE A 32 -2.85 -2.03 8.60
N PHE A 33 -3.89 -2.77 8.21
CA PHE A 33 -4.10 -3.12 6.81
C PHE A 33 -4.33 -1.91 5.93
N MET A 34 -5.11 -0.94 6.42
CA MET A 34 -5.34 0.31 5.68
C MET A 34 -4.04 1.08 5.49
N CYS A 35 -3.19 1.11 6.50
CA CYS A 35 -1.89 1.79 6.42
C CYS A 35 -0.93 1.08 5.48
N LEU A 36 -0.93 -0.24 5.45
CA LEU A 36 -0.14 -1.01 4.51
C LEU A 36 -0.59 -0.74 3.06
N GLU A 37 -1.90 -0.63 2.85
CA GLU A 37 -2.43 -0.27 1.54
C GLU A 37 -1.98 1.13 1.12
N LEU A 38 -1.96 2.07 2.06
CA LEU A 38 -1.48 3.42 1.80
C LEU A 38 -0.01 3.40 1.38
N MET A 39 0.81 2.58 2.05
CA MET A 39 2.21 2.42 1.69
C MET A 39 2.39 1.82 0.29
N LEU A 40 1.57 0.82 -0.06
CA LEU A 40 1.58 0.23 -1.40
C LEU A 40 1.15 1.24 -2.46
N ASN A 41 0.16 2.07 -2.17
CA ASN A 41 -0.27 3.13 -3.07
C ASN A 41 0.84 4.15 -3.27
N ALA A 42 1.60 4.46 -2.23
CA ALA A 42 2.74 5.36 -2.34
C ALA A 42 3.80 4.79 -3.30
N ALA A 43 4.10 3.49 -3.18
CA ALA A 43 5.03 2.82 -4.09
C ALA A 43 4.51 2.84 -5.53
N ASN A 44 3.22 2.61 -5.72
CA ASN A 44 2.61 2.63 -7.05
C ASN A 44 2.67 4.03 -7.66
N LEU A 45 2.44 5.06 -6.86
CA LEU A 45 2.55 6.44 -7.34
C LEU A 45 3.97 6.72 -7.83
N SER A 46 4.99 6.26 -7.11
CA SER A 46 6.37 6.38 -7.53
C SER A 46 6.63 5.68 -8.86
N LEU A 47 6.12 4.45 -9.01
CA LEU A 47 6.30 3.67 -10.25
C LEU A 47 5.67 4.37 -11.44
N VAL A 48 4.45 4.88 -11.29
CA VAL A 48 3.76 5.60 -12.36
C VAL A 48 4.50 6.89 -12.70
N ALA A 49 4.99 7.60 -11.69
CA ALA A 49 5.75 8.83 -11.90
C ALA A 49 7.03 8.55 -12.68
N PHE A 50 7.79 7.53 -12.31
CA PHE A 50 8.99 7.15 -13.04
C PHE A 50 8.67 6.73 -14.48
N SER A 51 7.57 6.01 -14.67
CA SER A 51 7.12 5.63 -16.01
C SER A 51 6.88 6.85 -16.89
N ARG A 52 6.19 7.87 -16.34
CA ARG A 52 5.83 9.06 -17.09
C ARG A 52 7.05 9.91 -17.46
N PHE A 53 8.01 10.02 -16.54
CA PHE A 53 9.16 10.93 -16.73
C PHE A 53 10.41 10.22 -17.23
N ASN A 54 10.42 8.89 -17.30
CA ASN A 54 11.53 8.13 -17.87
C ASN A 54 11.22 7.82 -19.34
N VAL A 55 11.54 8.78 -20.19
CA VAL A 55 11.20 8.72 -21.62
C VAL A 55 12.32 8.00 -22.36
N GLY A 56 11.94 7.04 -23.22
CA GLY A 56 12.88 6.32 -24.06
C GLY A 56 13.32 7.12 -25.28
N THR A 57 14.14 6.50 -26.14
CA THR A 57 14.65 7.13 -27.35
C THR A 57 13.54 7.45 -28.35
N ASP A 58 12.41 6.78 -28.25
CA ASP A 58 11.25 7.02 -29.11
C ASP A 58 10.39 8.20 -28.63
N GLY A 59 10.74 8.80 -27.48
CA GLY A 59 9.98 9.90 -26.90
C GLY A 59 8.74 9.49 -26.15
N LEU A 60 8.52 8.19 -25.96
CA LEU A 60 7.33 7.68 -25.27
C LEU A 60 7.64 7.29 -23.83
N PRO A 61 6.66 7.39 -22.91
CA PRO A 61 6.84 6.93 -21.53
C PRO A 61 7.13 5.43 -21.46
N ASN A 62 7.74 5.00 -20.37
CA ASN A 62 8.04 3.58 -20.14
C ASN A 62 6.79 2.88 -19.63
N PHE A 63 6.04 2.26 -20.53
CA PHE A 63 4.79 1.60 -20.19
C PHE A 63 4.99 0.28 -19.43
N ASN A 64 6.21 -0.28 -19.43
CA ASN A 64 6.49 -1.50 -18.66
C ASN A 64 6.27 -1.27 -17.17
N ALA A 65 6.65 -0.09 -16.66
CA ALA A 65 6.41 0.26 -15.27
C ALA A 65 4.91 0.39 -14.97
N GLN A 66 4.12 0.88 -15.93
CA GLN A 66 2.68 0.96 -15.76
C GLN A 66 2.02 -0.41 -15.73
N VAL A 67 2.49 -1.35 -16.54
CA VAL A 67 2.01 -2.73 -16.51
C VAL A 67 2.34 -3.37 -15.17
N LEU A 68 3.56 -3.17 -14.66
CA LEU A 68 3.94 -3.65 -13.34
C LEU A 68 3.04 -3.07 -12.26
N THR A 69 2.75 -1.76 -12.32
CA THR A 69 1.86 -1.10 -11.38
C THR A 69 0.48 -1.75 -11.39
N PHE A 70 -0.04 -2.07 -12.56
CA PHE A 70 -1.32 -2.75 -12.68
C PHE A 70 -1.32 -4.09 -11.96
N PHE A 71 -0.27 -4.88 -12.12
CA PHE A 71 -0.13 -6.16 -11.41
C PHE A 71 -0.04 -5.94 -9.90
N ILE A 72 0.68 -4.95 -9.45
CA ILE A 72 0.82 -4.65 -8.02
C ILE A 72 -0.54 -4.26 -7.43
N ILE A 73 -1.31 -3.44 -8.14
CA ILE A 73 -2.67 -3.08 -7.69
C ILE A 73 -3.54 -4.32 -7.54
N THR A 74 -3.47 -5.24 -8.50
CA THR A 74 -4.23 -6.49 -8.46
C THR A 74 -3.83 -7.35 -7.26
N VAL A 75 -2.53 -7.51 -7.03
CA VAL A 75 -2.02 -8.27 -5.89
C VAL A 75 -2.43 -7.61 -4.58
N ALA A 76 -2.33 -6.29 -4.49
CA ALA A 76 -2.71 -5.56 -3.29
C ALA A 76 -4.20 -5.75 -2.99
N ALA A 77 -5.04 -5.71 -4.01
CA ALA A 77 -6.48 -5.96 -3.83
C ALA A 77 -6.74 -7.38 -3.32
N ALA A 78 -6.02 -8.37 -3.85
CA ALA A 78 -6.13 -9.75 -3.39
C ALA A 78 -5.69 -9.89 -1.94
N GLU A 79 -4.59 -9.23 -1.56
CA GLU A 79 -4.11 -9.25 -0.18
C GLU A 79 -5.12 -8.67 0.80
N VAL A 80 -5.76 -7.56 0.43
CA VAL A 80 -6.80 -6.95 1.26
C VAL A 80 -7.99 -7.91 1.42
N ALA A 81 -8.42 -8.54 0.34
CA ALA A 81 -9.53 -9.48 0.40
C ALA A 81 -9.23 -10.65 1.35
N VAL A 82 -8.04 -11.24 1.21
CA VAL A 82 -7.61 -12.35 2.08
C VAL A 82 -7.44 -11.86 3.52
N GLY A 83 -6.82 -10.69 3.71
CA GLY A 83 -6.61 -10.09 5.02
C GLY A 83 -7.92 -9.82 5.73
N LEU A 84 -8.90 -9.25 5.03
CA LEU A 84 -10.23 -9.01 5.61
C LEU A 84 -10.92 -10.31 5.99
N ALA A 85 -10.78 -11.36 5.18
CA ALA A 85 -11.34 -12.66 5.50
C ALA A 85 -10.73 -13.21 6.79
N ILE A 86 -9.42 -13.10 6.94
CA ILE A 86 -8.72 -13.54 8.15
C ILE A 86 -9.18 -12.72 9.35
N ILE A 87 -9.30 -11.40 9.22
CA ILE A 87 -9.74 -10.51 10.29
C ILE A 87 -11.15 -10.89 10.74
N VAL A 88 -12.06 -11.15 9.79
CA VAL A 88 -13.44 -11.54 10.11
C VAL A 88 -13.44 -12.87 10.87
N ALA A 89 -12.65 -13.84 10.44
CA ALA A 89 -12.56 -15.12 11.10
C ALA A 89 -12.03 -14.99 12.54
N LEU A 90 -10.97 -14.19 12.72
CA LEU A 90 -10.40 -13.94 14.04
C LEU A 90 -11.36 -13.18 14.93
N TYR A 91 -12.07 -12.19 14.38
CA TYR A 91 -13.04 -11.42 15.14
C TYR A 91 -14.18 -12.31 15.65
N ARG A 92 -14.67 -13.22 14.82
CA ARG A 92 -15.70 -14.17 15.23
C ARG A 92 -15.22 -15.08 16.35
N SER A 93 -13.92 -15.40 16.35
CA SER A 93 -13.32 -16.27 17.37
C SER A 93 -13.04 -15.51 18.66
N ARG A 94 -12.52 -14.29 18.59
CA ARG A 94 -12.05 -13.51 19.75
C ARG A 94 -12.81 -12.23 20.01
N GLN A 95 -13.59 -11.75 19.03
CA GLN A 95 -14.34 -10.49 19.10
C GLN A 95 -13.42 -9.30 19.35
N THR A 96 -12.21 -9.32 18.77
CA THR A 96 -11.22 -8.26 18.92
C THR A 96 -10.45 -8.06 17.63
N THR A 97 -10.02 -6.81 17.40
CA THR A 97 -9.14 -6.46 16.29
C THR A 97 -7.75 -6.02 16.78
N HIS A 98 -7.51 -6.13 18.09
CA HIS A 98 -6.21 -5.78 18.66
C HIS A 98 -5.23 -6.94 18.51
N VAL A 99 -4.02 -6.61 18.04
CA VAL A 99 -2.98 -7.60 17.75
C VAL A 99 -2.59 -8.40 19.00
N GLU A 100 -2.52 -7.75 20.15
CA GLU A 100 -2.16 -8.42 21.41
C GLU A 100 -3.14 -9.54 21.77
N ASP A 101 -4.43 -9.31 21.50
CA ASP A 101 -5.46 -10.30 21.81
C ASP A 101 -5.41 -11.46 20.83
N ILE A 102 -5.01 -11.19 19.58
CA ILE A 102 -4.91 -12.22 18.55
C ILE A 102 -3.75 -13.16 18.81
N THR A 103 -2.63 -12.66 19.34
CA THR A 103 -1.48 -13.51 19.65
C THR A 103 -1.80 -14.59 20.67
N SER A 104 -2.79 -14.38 21.52
CA SER A 104 -3.21 -15.39 22.51
C SER A 104 -3.85 -16.62 21.86
N LEU A 105 -4.23 -16.56 20.59
CA LEU A 105 -4.78 -17.70 19.86
C LEU A 105 -3.76 -18.81 19.60
N LYS A 106 -2.48 -18.53 19.75
CA LYS A 106 -1.43 -19.53 19.56
C LYS A 106 -1.41 -20.59 20.65
N PHE A 107 -2.07 -20.32 21.73
CA PHE A 107 -2.08 -21.19 22.91
C PHE A 107 -3.51 -21.48 23.32
#